data_ce8712a165a62101c9ea6745968fee65
#
_entry.id   ce8712a165a62101c9ea6745968fee65
#
_cell.length_a   1.000
_cell.length_b   1.000
_cell.length_c   1.000
_cell.angle_alpha   90.00
_cell.angle_beta   90.00
_cell.angle_gamma   90.00
#
_symmetry.space_group_name_H-M   'P 1'
#
loop_
_entity.id
_entity.type
_entity.pdbx_description
1 polymer ?
#
loop_
_entity_poly.entity_id
_entity_poly.type
_entity_poly.pdbx_seq_one_letter_code
_entity_poly.pdbx_strand_id
1 'polypeptide(L)'
;MTKLGDTAEEVRDEIGKRASEDLSNYLEAKVQVKVHSNKYVLSDTSLFVAQNEWGHNDRNTPNYITLEDEYPVEAMEFTSYQENPDLLREIEDAPSEEVYYHSALLKSNCRVTSQPDWGDVYIYMKGRNTVDPISLLEYIVSFRDECHFHEEICEAIFKRLMDTIGPDKLAVRCLYARRGGIDINPERVSHEKLLHHTLGIVDVPHIKTPKQ
;
A
#
# COMPACT_ATOMS: atom_id res chain seq x y z
N MET A 1 -19.42 -25.00 -18.76
CA MET A 1 -18.64 -24.20 -17.78
C MET A 1 -18.79 -24.86 -16.42
N THR A 2 -17.72 -25.37 -15.84
CA THR A 2 -17.76 -25.98 -14.52
C THR A 2 -17.85 -24.87 -13.47
N LYS A 3 -18.88 -24.87 -12.65
CA LYS A 3 -19.06 -23.92 -11.56
C LYS A 3 -17.95 -24.14 -10.52
N LEU A 4 -17.21 -23.10 -10.17
CA LEU A 4 -16.06 -23.22 -9.25
C LEU A 4 -16.48 -23.29 -7.77
N GLY A 5 -17.69 -22.84 -7.43
CA GLY A 5 -18.25 -22.85 -6.09
C GLY A 5 -19.45 -21.90 -5.96
N ASP A 6 -20.20 -22.01 -4.86
CA ASP A 6 -21.36 -21.15 -4.56
C ASP A 6 -20.98 -19.97 -3.64
N THR A 7 -19.89 -20.11 -2.91
CA THR A 7 -19.37 -19.08 -2.00
C THR A 7 -17.97 -18.64 -2.43
N ALA A 8 -17.56 -17.45 -2.00
CA ALA A 8 -16.21 -16.95 -2.25
C ALA A 8 -15.13 -17.83 -1.60
N GLU A 9 -15.45 -18.49 -0.52
CA GLU A 9 -14.55 -19.44 0.16
C GLU A 9 -14.34 -20.69 -0.68
N GLU A 10 -15.42 -21.34 -1.12
CA GLU A 10 -15.35 -22.50 -2.01
C GLU A 10 -14.59 -22.21 -3.31
N VAL A 11 -14.80 -21.02 -3.88
CA VAL A 11 -14.07 -20.59 -5.08
C VAL A 11 -12.58 -20.48 -4.81
N ARG A 12 -12.17 -19.88 -3.68
CA ARG A 12 -10.76 -19.77 -3.30
C ARG A 12 -10.11 -21.14 -3.09
N ASP A 13 -10.79 -22.01 -2.37
CA ASP A 13 -10.30 -23.36 -2.08
C ASP A 13 -10.11 -24.18 -3.35
N GLU A 14 -11.08 -24.13 -4.27
CA GLU A 14 -10.99 -24.81 -5.56
C GLU A 14 -9.86 -24.23 -6.44
N ILE A 15 -9.68 -22.92 -6.46
CA ILE A 15 -8.53 -22.28 -7.16
C ILE A 15 -7.22 -22.75 -6.54
N GLY A 16 -7.09 -22.70 -5.21
CA GLY A 16 -5.89 -23.12 -4.50
C GLY A 16 -5.54 -24.60 -4.77
N LYS A 17 -6.55 -25.47 -4.77
CA LYS A 17 -6.40 -26.89 -5.08
C LYS A 17 -5.90 -27.11 -6.50
N ARG A 18 -6.57 -26.55 -7.50
CA ARG A 18 -6.18 -26.69 -8.92
C ARG A 18 -4.78 -26.14 -9.18
N ALA A 19 -4.49 -24.95 -8.65
CA ALA A 19 -3.15 -24.36 -8.79
C ALA A 19 -2.06 -25.22 -8.10
N SER A 20 -2.37 -25.84 -6.96
CA SER A 20 -1.46 -26.78 -6.30
C SER A 20 -1.18 -28.01 -7.16
N GLU A 21 -2.22 -28.60 -7.75
CA GLU A 21 -2.10 -29.76 -8.62
C GLU A 21 -1.31 -29.45 -9.91
N ASP A 22 -1.68 -28.37 -10.60
CA ASP A 22 -1.04 -27.96 -11.85
C ASP A 22 0.43 -27.61 -11.66
N LEU A 23 0.76 -26.81 -10.63
CA LEU A 23 2.14 -26.45 -10.30
C LEU A 23 2.96 -27.64 -9.84
N SER A 24 2.37 -28.57 -9.05
CA SER A 24 3.08 -29.77 -8.62
C SER A 24 3.44 -30.66 -9.80
N ASN A 25 2.51 -30.81 -10.76
CA ASN A 25 2.75 -31.58 -11.97
C ASN A 25 3.79 -30.93 -12.88
N TYR A 26 3.72 -29.58 -13.04
CA TYR A 26 4.63 -28.86 -13.91
C TYR A 26 6.06 -28.81 -13.37
N LEU A 27 6.21 -28.65 -12.05
CA LEU A 27 7.51 -28.53 -11.38
C LEU A 27 8.10 -29.87 -10.92
N GLU A 28 7.34 -30.99 -11.10
CA GLU A 28 7.70 -32.31 -10.57
C GLU A 28 8.04 -32.28 -9.07
N ALA A 29 7.37 -31.41 -8.32
CA ALA A 29 7.60 -31.15 -6.90
C ALA A 29 6.29 -30.89 -6.17
N LYS A 30 6.23 -31.21 -4.87
CA LYS A 30 5.04 -30.93 -4.06
C LYS A 30 4.91 -29.42 -3.85
N VAL A 31 3.85 -28.82 -4.42
CA VAL A 31 3.50 -27.41 -4.25
C VAL A 31 2.18 -27.28 -3.50
N GLN A 32 2.12 -26.39 -2.54
CA GLN A 32 0.88 -26.00 -1.85
C GLN A 32 0.56 -24.55 -2.18
N VAL A 33 -0.67 -24.31 -2.62
CA VAL A 33 -1.17 -22.97 -2.94
C VAL A 33 -2.33 -22.64 -2.01
N LYS A 34 -2.27 -21.48 -1.38
CA LYS A 34 -3.38 -20.94 -0.59
C LYS A 34 -3.80 -19.59 -1.18
N VAL A 35 -5.08 -19.44 -1.45
CA VAL A 35 -5.65 -18.21 -2.02
C VAL A 35 -6.29 -17.40 -0.89
N HIS A 36 -5.92 -16.14 -0.78
CA HIS A 36 -6.44 -15.21 0.21
C HIS A 36 -7.28 -14.11 -0.47
N SER A 37 -8.27 -13.56 0.23
CA SER A 37 -8.95 -12.34 -0.20
C SER A 37 -8.26 -11.11 0.40
N ASN A 38 -8.41 -9.95 -0.24
CA ASN A 38 -7.88 -8.69 0.29
C ASN A 38 -8.42 -8.36 1.69
N LYS A 39 -9.71 -8.65 1.95
CA LYS A 39 -10.29 -8.49 3.29
C LYS A 39 -9.66 -9.40 4.33
N TYR A 40 -9.24 -10.60 3.91
CA TYR A 40 -8.57 -11.55 4.80
C TYR A 40 -7.16 -11.09 5.17
N VAL A 41 -6.46 -10.49 4.24
CA VAL A 41 -5.11 -9.95 4.47
C VAL A 41 -5.14 -8.76 5.42
N LEU A 42 -6.18 -7.93 5.37
CA LEU A 42 -6.35 -6.77 6.26
C LEU A 42 -6.96 -7.12 7.64
N SER A 43 -7.72 -8.21 7.76
CA SER A 43 -8.42 -8.59 8.99
C SER A 43 -7.80 -9.77 9.75
N ASP A 44 -7.00 -10.60 9.09
CA ASP A 44 -6.35 -11.74 9.74
C ASP A 44 -4.98 -11.33 10.25
N THR A 45 -4.96 -10.92 11.51
CA THR A 45 -3.72 -10.66 12.25
C THR A 45 -2.73 -11.83 12.23
N SER A 46 -3.15 -13.05 11.87
CA SER A 46 -2.25 -14.20 11.74
C SER A 46 -1.43 -14.20 10.43
N LEU A 47 -1.91 -13.52 9.38
CA LEU A 47 -1.12 -13.26 8.15
C LEU A 47 -0.35 -11.94 8.27
N PHE A 48 -0.85 -11.02 9.07
CA PHE A 48 -0.15 -9.87 9.62
C PHE A 48 0.50 -10.15 11.00
N VAL A 49 0.71 -11.37 11.38
CA VAL A 49 1.83 -11.74 12.25
C VAL A 49 3.11 -11.15 11.69
N ALA A 50 3.12 -10.98 10.43
CA ALA A 50 4.01 -10.12 9.74
C ALA A 50 3.95 -8.66 10.20
N GLN A 51 2.89 -8.04 10.54
CA GLN A 51 2.95 -6.75 11.27
C GLN A 51 3.70 -6.89 12.61
N ASN A 52 3.61 -8.05 13.25
CA ASN A 52 4.40 -8.38 14.42
C ASN A 52 5.82 -8.87 14.07
N GLU A 53 6.04 -9.41 12.88
CA GLU A 53 7.37 -9.75 12.35
C GLU A 53 8.12 -8.52 11.81
N TRP A 54 7.47 -7.37 11.71
CA TRP A 54 8.14 -6.09 11.53
C TRP A 54 8.91 -5.66 12.79
N GLY A 55 9.20 -6.64 13.63
CA GLY A 55 10.16 -6.58 14.70
C GLY A 55 9.62 -6.12 16.01
N HIS A 56 8.32 -5.94 16.14
CA HIS A 56 7.79 -5.56 17.43
C HIS A 56 6.55 -6.39 17.77
N ASN A 57 6.78 -7.43 18.56
CA ASN A 57 5.83 -7.93 19.53
C ASN A 57 5.51 -6.85 20.58
N ASP A 58 5.80 -5.59 20.24
CA ASP A 58 5.57 -4.46 21.11
C ASP A 58 4.20 -3.87 20.76
N ARG A 59 3.45 -3.55 21.78
CA ARG A 59 2.11 -2.94 21.78
C ARG A 59 2.06 -1.56 21.07
N ASN A 60 3.06 -1.25 20.28
CA ASN A 60 3.32 0.02 19.60
C ASN A 60 3.34 -0.06 18.08
N THR A 61 2.79 -1.12 17.47
CA THR A 61 2.60 -1.11 16.01
C THR A 61 1.60 -0.01 15.65
N PRO A 62 1.95 0.97 14.83
CA PRO A 62 1.05 2.05 14.51
C PRO A 62 -0.20 1.50 13.82
N ASN A 63 -1.36 1.95 14.29
CA ASN A 63 -2.62 1.61 13.67
C ASN A 63 -2.81 2.52 12.45
N TYR A 64 -2.59 2.00 11.24
CA TYR A 64 -2.83 2.73 10.02
C TYR A 64 -4.33 2.88 9.76
N ILE A 65 -4.73 4.10 9.46
CA ILE A 65 -6.05 4.41 8.93
C ILE A 65 -6.02 4.09 7.43
N THR A 66 -6.72 3.04 7.03
CA THR A 66 -6.88 2.72 5.61
C THR A 66 -7.94 3.66 5.02
N LEU A 67 -7.51 4.55 4.14
CA LEU A 67 -8.35 5.64 3.65
C LEU A 67 -9.62 5.13 2.96
N GLU A 68 -9.51 4.12 2.13
CA GLU A 68 -10.65 3.54 1.41
C GLU A 68 -11.64 2.75 2.29
N ASP A 69 -11.27 2.40 3.52
CA ASP A 69 -12.17 1.75 4.47
C ASP A 69 -12.91 2.76 5.34
N GLU A 70 -12.28 3.91 5.63
CA GLU A 70 -12.85 4.95 6.49
C GLU A 70 -13.67 5.99 5.73
N TYR A 71 -13.41 6.14 4.42
CA TYR A 71 -14.08 7.14 3.59
C TYR A 71 -14.86 6.50 2.44
N PRO A 72 -16.04 7.05 2.05
CA PRO A 72 -16.95 6.44 1.07
C PRO A 72 -16.42 6.60 -0.37
N VAL A 73 -15.39 5.86 -0.72
CA VAL A 73 -14.74 5.89 -2.05
C VAL A 73 -15.75 5.69 -3.19
N GLU A 74 -16.77 4.86 -2.97
CA GLU A 74 -17.81 4.58 -3.97
C GLU A 74 -18.68 5.82 -4.28
N ALA A 75 -18.72 6.78 -3.36
CA ALA A 75 -19.44 8.06 -3.54
C ALA A 75 -18.52 9.20 -3.99
N MET A 76 -17.22 8.95 -4.11
CA MET A 76 -16.25 9.96 -4.54
C MET A 76 -16.18 10.03 -6.07
N GLU A 77 -16.08 11.22 -6.60
CA GLU A 77 -15.81 11.47 -8.02
C GLU A 77 -14.34 11.88 -8.18
N PHE A 78 -13.54 11.01 -8.78
CA PHE A 78 -12.15 11.30 -9.09
C PHE A 78 -12.06 12.02 -10.44
N THR A 79 -11.62 13.27 -10.42
CA THR A 79 -11.60 14.13 -11.60
C THR A 79 -10.23 14.25 -12.27
N SER A 80 -9.16 13.82 -11.60
CA SER A 80 -7.80 13.86 -12.13
C SER A 80 -7.13 12.49 -12.08
N TYR A 81 -6.51 12.11 -13.19
CA TYR A 81 -5.71 10.90 -13.32
C TYR A 81 -4.26 11.20 -13.75
N GLN A 82 -3.88 12.47 -13.75
CA GLN A 82 -2.51 12.95 -13.82
C GLN A 82 -2.16 13.64 -12.51
N GLU A 83 -0.91 13.49 -12.07
CA GLU A 83 -0.43 14.03 -10.79
C GLU A 83 -0.84 15.48 -10.63
N ASN A 84 -1.61 15.76 -9.60
CA ASN A 84 -2.15 17.09 -9.35
C ASN A 84 -2.03 17.44 -7.86
N PRO A 85 -0.97 18.19 -7.47
CA PRO A 85 -0.76 18.58 -6.09
C PRO A 85 -1.82 19.57 -5.57
N ASP A 86 -2.54 20.28 -6.44
CA ASP A 86 -3.60 21.22 -6.04
C ASP A 86 -4.82 20.50 -5.43
N LEU A 87 -4.88 19.17 -5.52
CA LEU A 87 -5.87 18.36 -4.82
C LEU A 87 -5.63 18.31 -3.32
N LEU A 88 -4.36 18.41 -2.88
CA LEU A 88 -4.01 18.33 -1.46
C LEU A 88 -4.56 19.53 -0.69
N ARG A 89 -5.29 19.25 0.36
CA ARG A 89 -5.82 20.26 1.29
C ARG A 89 -5.23 20.07 2.68
N GLU A 90 -4.80 21.17 3.25
CA GLU A 90 -4.28 21.24 4.60
C GLU A 90 -5.42 21.39 5.60
N ILE A 91 -5.31 20.73 6.75
CA ILE A 91 -6.09 20.99 7.95
C ILE A 91 -5.17 21.71 8.94
N GLU A 92 -5.43 23.00 9.13
CA GLU A 92 -4.68 23.85 10.06
C GLU A 92 -5.01 23.53 11.52
N ASP A 93 -4.03 23.75 12.40
CA ASP A 93 -4.17 23.58 13.84
C ASP A 93 -4.77 22.19 14.23
N ALA A 94 -4.49 21.18 13.43
CA ALA A 94 -4.80 19.80 13.81
C ALA A 94 -4.05 19.48 15.12
N PRO A 95 -4.66 18.70 16.04
CA PRO A 95 -3.92 18.24 17.21
C PRO A 95 -2.60 17.64 16.76
N SER A 96 -1.49 17.99 17.43
CA SER A 96 -0.13 17.56 17.04
C SER A 96 0.09 16.05 17.23
N GLU A 97 -0.93 15.28 16.93
CA GLU A 97 -0.91 13.83 16.99
C GLU A 97 -0.21 13.25 15.78
N GLU A 98 0.41 12.12 15.98
CA GLU A 98 0.98 11.34 14.93
C GLU A 98 -0.15 10.67 14.14
N VAL A 99 -0.15 10.84 12.83
CA VAL A 99 -1.14 10.19 11.94
C VAL A 99 -0.45 9.18 11.03
N TYR A 100 -1.13 8.07 10.81
CA TYR A 100 -0.68 6.97 9.98
C TYR A 100 -1.75 6.65 8.96
N TYR A 101 -1.50 6.93 7.70
CA TYR A 101 -2.41 6.66 6.59
C TYR A 101 -1.88 5.54 5.71
N HIS A 102 -2.79 4.72 5.25
CA HIS A 102 -2.56 3.69 4.25
C HIS A 102 -3.59 3.82 3.13
N SER A 103 -3.17 3.55 1.89
CA SER A 103 -4.09 3.34 0.78
C SER A 103 -3.57 2.27 -0.16
N ALA A 104 -4.47 1.39 -0.58
CA ALA A 104 -4.23 0.40 -1.62
C ALA A 104 -4.67 0.88 -3.02
N LEU A 105 -5.04 2.15 -3.17
CA LEU A 105 -5.50 2.69 -4.46
C LEU A 105 -4.38 3.28 -5.32
N LEU A 106 -3.12 3.27 -4.83
CA LEU A 106 -1.98 3.73 -5.61
C LEU A 106 -1.82 2.87 -6.86
N LYS A 107 -1.83 3.54 -8.01
CA LYS A 107 -1.56 2.95 -9.33
C LYS A 107 -0.88 3.99 -10.20
N SER A 108 0.14 3.58 -10.89
CA SER A 108 0.79 4.34 -11.96
C SER A 108 1.08 3.43 -13.15
N ASN A 109 1.84 3.88 -14.13
CA ASN A 109 2.30 3.06 -15.22
C ASN A 109 3.83 3.10 -15.29
N CYS A 110 4.41 1.99 -15.72
CA CYS A 110 5.85 1.92 -15.93
C CYS A 110 6.27 2.85 -17.08
N ARG A 111 7.26 3.71 -16.83
CA ARG A 111 7.80 4.62 -17.84
C ARG A 111 8.32 3.91 -19.11
N VAL A 112 8.82 2.69 -18.95
CA VAL A 112 9.46 1.94 -20.03
C VAL A 112 8.47 1.06 -20.79
N THR A 113 7.57 0.36 -20.08
CA THR A 113 6.69 -0.65 -20.67
C THR A 113 5.25 -0.19 -20.79
N SER A 114 4.89 0.94 -20.17
CA SER A 114 3.51 1.44 -20.05
C SER A 114 2.55 0.43 -19.38
N GLN A 115 3.08 -0.61 -18.73
CA GLN A 115 2.28 -1.55 -17.96
C GLN A 115 1.90 -0.93 -16.61
N PRO A 116 0.73 -1.30 -16.07
CA PRO A 116 0.29 -0.79 -14.79
C PRO A 116 1.19 -1.25 -13.64
N ASP A 117 1.54 -0.33 -12.77
CA ASP A 117 2.26 -0.54 -11.54
C ASP A 117 1.31 -0.28 -10.36
N TRP A 118 0.81 -1.36 -9.76
CA TRP A 118 -0.05 -1.30 -8.60
C TRP A 118 0.78 -1.28 -7.32
N GLY A 119 0.42 -0.42 -6.39
CA GLY A 119 1.12 -0.31 -5.13
C GLY A 119 0.18 -0.01 -3.96
N ASP A 120 0.73 -0.19 -2.76
CA ASP A 120 0.18 0.30 -1.51
C ASP A 120 1.07 1.43 -1.02
N VAL A 121 0.49 2.52 -0.53
CA VAL A 121 1.23 3.63 0.05
C VAL A 121 0.97 3.74 1.55
N TYR A 122 2.04 3.91 2.31
CA TYR A 122 2.04 4.12 3.76
C TYR A 122 2.64 5.48 4.05
N ILE A 123 1.94 6.28 4.83
CA ILE A 123 2.32 7.66 5.15
C ILE A 123 2.25 7.83 6.67
N TYR A 124 3.38 8.21 7.26
CA TYR A 124 3.45 8.73 8.61
C TYR A 124 3.65 10.24 8.56
N MET A 125 2.88 10.96 9.34
CA MET A 125 2.98 12.42 9.42
C MET A 125 2.83 12.88 10.86
N LYS A 126 3.64 13.87 11.26
CA LYS A 126 3.52 14.59 12.53
C LYS A 126 3.83 16.06 12.31
N GLY A 127 2.97 16.93 12.82
CA GLY A 127 3.15 18.38 12.73
C GLY A 127 1.95 19.10 13.31
N ARG A 128 2.03 20.45 13.25
CA ARG A 128 0.91 21.30 13.64
C ARG A 128 -0.28 21.16 12.69
N ASN A 129 0.02 20.99 11.42
CA ASN A 129 -0.95 20.83 10.36
C ASN A 129 -0.92 19.40 9.83
N THR A 130 -2.03 18.93 9.31
CA THR A 130 -2.15 17.62 8.68
C THR A 130 -2.86 17.73 7.34
N VAL A 131 -2.82 16.66 6.55
CA VAL A 131 -3.53 16.58 5.28
C VAL A 131 -4.97 16.13 5.51
N ASP A 132 -5.92 16.73 4.79
CA ASP A 132 -7.29 16.21 4.68
C ASP A 132 -7.26 14.82 4.04
N PRO A 133 -7.76 13.77 4.73
CA PRO A 133 -7.65 12.39 4.26
C PRO A 133 -8.35 12.14 2.92
N ILE A 134 -9.48 12.81 2.67
CA ILE A 134 -10.21 12.69 1.41
C ILE A 134 -9.38 13.29 0.28
N SER A 135 -8.79 14.46 0.50
CA SER A 135 -7.92 15.11 -0.46
C SER A 135 -6.64 14.30 -0.74
N LEU A 136 -6.12 13.65 0.30
CA LEU A 136 -4.99 12.74 0.15
C LEU A 136 -5.35 11.55 -0.75
N LEU A 137 -6.53 10.99 -0.58
CA LEU A 137 -7.01 9.89 -1.40
C LEU A 137 -7.21 10.32 -2.86
N GLU A 138 -7.81 11.50 -3.09
CA GLU A 138 -7.93 12.10 -4.43
C GLU A 138 -6.54 12.27 -5.08
N TYR A 139 -5.56 12.76 -4.32
CA TYR A 139 -4.19 12.93 -4.79
C TYR A 139 -3.51 11.60 -5.11
N ILE A 140 -3.64 10.57 -4.26
CA ILE A 140 -3.08 9.23 -4.53
C ILE A 140 -3.65 8.66 -5.83
N VAL A 141 -4.94 8.82 -6.07
CA VAL A 141 -5.61 8.33 -7.28
C VAL A 141 -5.17 9.12 -8.53
N SER A 142 -4.74 10.36 -8.39
CA SER A 142 -4.31 11.18 -9.54
C SER A 142 -3.07 10.63 -10.26
N PHE A 143 -2.32 9.71 -9.67
CA PHE A 143 -1.19 9.07 -10.34
C PHE A 143 -1.55 8.02 -11.40
N ARG A 144 -2.82 7.70 -11.60
CA ARG A 144 -3.26 6.54 -12.39
C ARG A 144 -2.79 6.52 -13.83
N ASP A 145 -2.61 7.66 -14.46
CA ASP A 145 -2.15 7.77 -15.86
C ASP A 145 -0.70 8.27 -15.97
N GLU A 146 -0.04 8.51 -14.81
CA GLU A 146 1.36 8.87 -14.79
C GLU A 146 2.27 7.71 -15.18
N CYS A 147 3.32 8.03 -15.94
CA CYS A 147 4.33 7.09 -16.42
C CYS A 147 5.69 7.39 -15.76
N HIS A 148 5.90 6.86 -14.58
CA HIS A 148 7.09 7.10 -13.76
C HIS A 148 7.70 5.80 -13.22
N PHE A 149 8.93 5.89 -12.70
CA PHE A 149 9.47 4.81 -11.88
C PHE A 149 8.85 4.86 -10.48
N HIS A 150 8.84 3.72 -9.80
CA HIS A 150 8.28 3.58 -8.46
C HIS A 150 8.87 4.59 -7.46
N GLU A 151 10.19 4.81 -7.57
CA GLU A 151 10.96 5.73 -6.73
C GLU A 151 10.54 7.18 -6.96
N GLU A 152 10.27 7.55 -8.22
CA GLU A 152 9.82 8.90 -8.58
C GLU A 152 8.43 9.21 -8.02
N ILE A 153 7.52 8.23 -8.05
CA ILE A 153 6.18 8.38 -7.48
C ILE A 153 6.27 8.56 -5.95
N CYS A 154 7.05 7.72 -5.28
CA CYS A 154 7.25 7.84 -3.83
C CYS A 154 7.84 9.20 -3.46
N GLU A 155 8.81 9.68 -4.23
CA GLU A 155 9.43 10.99 -4.03
C GLU A 155 8.45 12.14 -4.32
N ALA A 156 7.62 12.04 -5.36
CA ALA A 156 6.60 13.03 -5.66
C ALA A 156 5.60 13.14 -4.50
N ILE A 157 5.06 12.02 -4.02
CA ILE A 157 4.14 12.03 -2.87
C ILE A 157 4.80 12.68 -1.65
N PHE A 158 6.03 12.27 -1.31
CA PHE A 158 6.77 12.85 -0.20
C PHE A 158 6.97 14.36 -0.38
N LYS A 159 7.47 14.77 -1.56
CA LYS A 159 7.79 16.17 -1.85
C LYS A 159 6.54 17.06 -1.79
N ARG A 160 5.42 16.63 -2.38
CA ARG A 160 4.18 17.41 -2.38
C ARG A 160 3.59 17.56 -0.98
N LEU A 161 3.60 16.49 -0.18
CA LEU A 161 3.18 16.59 1.21
C LEU A 161 4.07 17.53 2.04
N MET A 162 5.39 17.50 1.82
CA MET A 162 6.30 18.45 2.48
C MET A 162 6.03 19.88 2.04
N ASP A 163 5.81 20.11 0.74
CA ASP A 163 5.66 21.48 0.21
C ASP A 163 4.28 22.08 0.54
N THR A 164 3.22 21.29 0.54
CA THR A 164 1.84 21.75 0.72
C THR A 164 1.44 21.79 2.19
N ILE A 165 1.77 20.76 2.96
CA ILE A 165 1.34 20.62 4.36
C ILE A 165 2.42 21.09 5.33
N GLY A 166 3.70 20.88 5.01
CA GLY A 166 4.83 21.28 5.83
C GLY A 166 4.91 20.60 7.20
N PRO A 167 4.72 19.28 7.31
CA PRO A 167 4.78 18.60 8.59
C PRO A 167 6.20 18.65 9.19
N ASP A 168 6.30 18.59 10.53
CA ASP A 168 7.59 18.51 11.23
C ASP A 168 8.31 17.19 10.92
N LYS A 169 7.54 16.10 10.76
CA LYS A 169 8.03 14.77 10.41
C LYS A 169 7.14 14.15 9.36
N LEU A 170 7.76 13.59 8.34
CA LEU A 170 7.09 12.84 7.27
C LEU A 170 7.91 11.61 6.90
N ALA A 171 7.23 10.49 6.74
CA ALA A 171 7.75 9.33 6.06
C ALA A 171 6.71 8.80 5.07
N VAL A 172 7.15 8.46 3.87
CA VAL A 172 6.32 7.87 2.82
C VAL A 172 7.00 6.61 2.33
N ARG A 173 6.28 5.52 2.27
CA ARG A 173 6.76 4.27 1.69
C ARG A 173 5.71 3.69 0.75
N CYS A 174 6.18 3.21 -0.40
CA CYS A 174 5.34 2.54 -1.38
C CYS A 174 5.79 1.07 -1.51
N LEU A 175 4.84 0.15 -1.54
CA LEU A 175 5.05 -1.27 -1.79
C LEU A 175 4.40 -1.63 -3.12
N TYR A 176 5.21 -1.81 -4.15
CA TYR A 176 4.72 -2.08 -5.50
C TYR A 176 4.69 -3.56 -5.86
N ALA A 177 3.85 -3.90 -6.82
CA ALA A 177 3.86 -5.20 -7.48
C ALA A 177 5.24 -5.49 -8.08
N ARG A 178 5.64 -6.77 -8.02
CA ARG A 178 6.96 -7.19 -8.51
C ARG A 178 7.15 -6.97 -9.99
N ARG A 179 8.38 -6.62 -10.33
CA ARG A 179 8.89 -6.58 -11.68
C ARG A 179 10.06 -7.57 -11.81
N GLY A 180 9.93 -8.55 -12.72
CA GLY A 180 10.98 -9.55 -12.90
C GLY A 180 11.35 -10.34 -11.64
N GLY A 181 10.40 -10.53 -10.71
CA GLY A 181 10.63 -11.20 -9.44
C GLY A 181 11.29 -10.34 -8.36
N ILE A 182 11.49 -9.03 -8.60
CA ILE A 182 12.12 -8.09 -7.68
C ILE A 182 11.06 -7.17 -7.09
N ASP A 183 11.06 -7.04 -5.76
CA ASP A 183 10.26 -6.05 -5.04
C ASP A 183 10.98 -4.70 -5.07
N ILE A 184 10.28 -3.64 -5.46
CA ILE A 184 10.80 -2.27 -5.44
C ILE A 184 9.92 -1.48 -4.47
N ASN A 185 10.47 -1.23 -3.28
CA ASN A 185 9.76 -0.66 -2.15
C ASN A 185 10.44 0.64 -1.70
N PRO A 186 10.29 1.73 -2.48
CA PRO A 186 10.92 2.99 -2.15
C PRO A 186 10.37 3.60 -0.86
N GLU A 187 11.24 4.27 -0.13
CA GLU A 187 10.90 5.03 1.08
C GLU A 187 11.58 6.40 1.04
N ARG A 188 10.87 7.42 1.52
CA ARG A 188 11.38 8.78 1.72
C ARG A 188 11.03 9.26 3.11
N VAL A 189 11.98 9.87 3.79
CA VAL A 189 11.82 10.36 5.16
C VAL A 189 12.38 11.75 5.31
N SER A 190 11.73 12.60 6.11
CA SER A 190 12.21 13.93 6.45
C SER A 190 13.41 13.92 7.41
N HIS A 191 13.60 12.84 8.18
CA HIS A 191 14.68 12.68 9.14
C HIS A 191 15.18 11.23 9.13
N GLU A 192 16.47 11.04 9.16
CA GLU A 192 17.11 9.71 9.12
C GLU A 192 16.56 8.73 10.18
N LYS A 193 16.21 9.24 11.36
CA LYS A 193 15.62 8.42 12.44
C LYS A 193 14.24 7.85 12.11
N LEU A 194 13.60 8.32 11.05
CA LEU A 194 12.32 7.81 10.56
C LEU A 194 12.50 6.66 9.55
N LEU A 195 13.69 6.47 9.01
CA LEU A 195 14.01 5.24 8.28
C LEU A 195 13.63 4.07 9.18
N HIS A 196 12.80 3.19 8.76
CA HIS A 196 12.28 2.08 9.58
C HIS A 196 11.10 2.41 10.51
N HIS A 197 10.66 3.67 10.58
CA HIS A 197 9.51 4.02 11.41
C HIS A 197 8.19 3.59 10.76
N THR A 198 8.09 3.72 9.44
CA THR A 198 6.91 3.32 8.67
C THR A 198 6.78 1.81 8.52
N LEU A 199 7.88 1.11 8.42
CA LEU A 199 7.92 -0.33 8.19
C LEU A 199 9.13 -1.01 8.88
N GLY A 200 9.52 -0.56 10.04
CA GLY A 200 10.65 -1.05 10.85
C GLY A 200 11.36 -2.31 10.37
N ILE A 201 12.67 -2.23 10.24
CA ILE A 201 13.69 -3.29 10.27
C ILE A 201 14.20 -3.83 8.94
N VAL A 202 15.53 -3.74 8.90
CA VAL A 202 16.40 -4.17 7.81
C VAL A 202 16.48 -5.70 7.65
N ASP A 203 16.11 -6.48 8.66
CA ASP A 203 16.38 -7.91 8.71
C ASP A 203 15.15 -8.83 8.74
N VAL A 204 13.95 -8.30 8.52
CA VAL A 204 12.73 -9.13 8.51
C VAL A 204 12.33 -9.47 7.08
N PRO A 205 11.94 -10.72 6.79
CA PRO A 205 11.42 -11.08 5.49
C PRO A 205 10.26 -10.16 5.11
N HIS A 206 10.39 -9.49 3.98
CA HIS A 206 9.44 -8.48 3.51
C HIS A 206 8.03 -9.05 3.49
N ILE A 207 7.16 -8.40 4.24
CA ILE A 207 5.75 -8.66 4.16
C ILE A 207 5.29 -8.21 2.79
N LYS A 208 4.53 -9.09 2.19
CA LYS A 208 4.00 -8.84 0.87
C LYS A 208 2.56 -8.42 0.99
N THR A 209 2.25 -7.32 0.35
CA THR A 209 0.87 -6.95 0.14
C THR A 209 0.22 -7.90 -0.88
N PRO A 210 -1.11 -7.92 -0.98
CA PRO A 210 -1.81 -8.73 -1.98
C PRO A 210 -1.38 -8.46 -3.42
N LYS A 211 -0.70 -7.35 -3.66
CA LYS A 211 -0.22 -6.94 -4.98
C LYS A 211 1.20 -7.37 -5.29
N GLN A 212 1.93 -7.84 -4.27
CA GLN A 212 3.31 -8.33 -4.38
C GLN A 212 3.33 -9.90 -4.48
#